data_56e532feacf4b237b624e2e78f96604f
#
_entry.id   56e532feacf4b237b624e2e78f96604f
#
_cell.length_a   1.000
_cell.length_b   1.000
_cell.length_c   1.000
_cell.angle_alpha   90.00
_cell.angle_beta   90.00
_cell.angle_gamma   90.00
#
_symmetry.space_group_name_H-M   'P 1'
#
loop_
_entity.id
_entity.type
_entity.pdbx_description
1 polymer ?
#
loop_
_entity_poly.entity_id
_entity_poly.type
_entity_poly.pdbx_seq_one_letter_code
_entity_poly.pdbx_strand_id
1 'polypeptide(L)'
;MATDKISGSEALIRSLLEENVKLIYGYPGGAIMPVFDCMHNYKDRLKHVLVRHEQGATHAAQGFARVSGETGVVLVTSGPAATNIITGVADAMVDSTPMVVITGQI
;
A
#
# COMPACT_ATOMS: atom_id res chain seq x y z
N MET A 1 -2.59 31.96 -8.73
CA MET A 1 -1.85 30.84 -8.15
C MET A 1 -1.75 29.70 -9.15
N ALA A 2 -0.56 29.28 -9.42
CA ALA A 2 -0.37 28.15 -10.32
C ALA A 2 -0.78 26.86 -9.62
N THR A 3 -1.54 26.04 -10.32
CA THR A 3 -1.85 24.69 -9.86
C THR A 3 -0.92 23.72 -10.60
N ASP A 4 -0.11 23.00 -9.85
CA ASP A 4 0.73 21.98 -10.43
C ASP A 4 -0.12 20.79 -10.87
N LYS A 5 0.13 20.33 -12.09
CA LYS A 5 -0.48 19.10 -12.57
C LYS A 5 0.42 17.96 -12.17
N ILE A 6 -0.14 17.00 -11.47
CA ILE A 6 0.58 15.78 -11.08
C ILE A 6 -0.20 14.57 -11.56
N SER A 7 0.50 13.46 -11.72
CA SER A 7 -0.15 12.20 -12.07
C SER A 7 -0.97 11.67 -10.89
N GLY A 8 -1.90 10.77 -11.18
CA GLY A 8 -2.63 10.07 -10.12
C GLY A 8 -1.70 9.30 -9.19
N SER A 9 -0.64 8.71 -9.74
CA SER A 9 0.37 8.00 -8.94
C SER A 9 1.05 8.94 -7.96
N GLU A 10 1.45 10.13 -8.43
CA GLU A 10 2.07 11.14 -7.58
C GLU A 10 1.09 11.61 -6.49
N ALA A 11 -0.17 11.83 -6.87
CA ALA A 11 -1.21 12.25 -5.92
C ALA A 11 -1.42 11.20 -4.83
N LEU A 12 -1.43 9.92 -5.20
CA LEU A 12 -1.57 8.82 -4.24
C LEU A 12 -0.40 8.81 -3.25
N ILE A 13 0.82 8.88 -3.72
CA ILE A 13 2.01 8.86 -2.86
C ILE A 13 2.03 10.08 -1.93
N ARG A 14 1.76 11.26 -2.46
CA ARG A 14 1.69 12.48 -1.64
C ARG A 14 0.59 12.40 -0.58
N SER A 15 -0.56 11.80 -0.92
CA SER A 15 -1.64 11.61 0.04
C SER A 15 -1.23 10.68 1.18
N LEU A 16 -0.54 9.59 0.87
CA LEU A 16 -0.03 8.68 1.90
C LEU A 16 0.96 9.39 2.83
N LEU A 17 1.87 10.18 2.26
CA LEU A 17 2.82 10.95 3.06
C LEU A 17 2.12 11.99 3.93
N GLU A 18 1.08 12.64 3.42
CA GLU A 18 0.29 13.62 4.16
C GLU A 18 -0.42 12.97 5.35
N GLU A 19 -0.81 11.71 5.22
CA GLU A 19 -1.40 10.92 6.30
C GLU A 19 -0.35 10.28 7.22
N ASN A 20 0.91 10.70 7.10
CA ASN A 20 2.03 10.20 7.91
C ASN A 20 2.34 8.71 7.71
N VAL A 21 2.01 8.17 6.56
CA VAL A 21 2.40 6.80 6.21
C VAL A 21 3.89 6.78 5.91
N LYS A 22 4.64 5.92 6.59
CA LYS A 22 6.09 5.79 6.42
C LYS A 22 6.50 4.44 5.88
N LEU A 23 5.58 3.48 5.83
CA LEU A 23 5.86 2.10 5.50
C LEU A 23 4.72 1.51 4.70
N ILE A 24 5.06 0.87 3.59
CA ILE A 24 4.11 0.14 2.76
C ILE A 24 4.64 -1.28 2.56
N TYR A 25 3.76 -2.27 2.73
CA TYR A 25 4.04 -3.65 2.33
C TYR A 25 3.43 -3.87 0.96
N GLY A 26 4.17 -4.44 0.04
CA GLY A 26 3.61 -4.61 -1.29
C GLY A 26 4.42 -5.50 -2.20
N TYR A 27 3.78 -5.81 -3.34
CA TYR A 27 4.38 -6.61 -4.40
C TYR A 27 4.02 -5.96 -5.74
N PRO A 28 5.02 -5.49 -6.51
CA PRO A 28 4.75 -4.77 -7.75
C PRO A 28 4.24 -5.67 -8.87
N GLY A 29 3.49 -5.07 -9.79
CA GLY A 29 3.00 -5.72 -10.98
C GLY A 29 2.58 -4.66 -11.99
N GLY A 30 2.26 -5.07 -13.21
CA GLY A 30 2.07 -4.16 -14.33
C GLY A 30 1.10 -3.01 -14.09
N ALA A 31 -0.08 -3.32 -13.56
CA ALA A 31 -1.14 -2.31 -13.41
C ALA A 31 -0.86 -1.28 -12.31
N ILE A 32 0.03 -1.59 -11.37
CA ILE A 32 0.37 -0.69 -10.25
C ILE A 32 1.79 -0.12 -10.37
N MET A 33 2.52 -0.51 -11.41
CA MET A 33 3.91 -0.11 -11.59
C MET A 33 4.11 1.42 -11.57
N PRO A 34 3.23 2.24 -12.18
CA PRO A 34 3.42 3.69 -12.10
C PRO A 34 3.47 4.23 -10.68
N VAL A 35 2.73 3.62 -9.74
CA VAL A 35 2.75 4.01 -8.34
C VAL A 35 4.08 3.61 -7.70
N PHE A 36 4.58 2.41 -7.97
CA PHE A 36 5.88 1.97 -7.46
C PHE A 36 7.01 2.83 -8.01
N ASP A 37 6.97 3.20 -9.29
CA ASP A 37 7.96 4.09 -9.88
C ASP A 37 7.96 5.45 -9.19
N CYS A 38 6.78 6.00 -8.94
CA CYS A 38 6.64 7.27 -8.25
C CYS A 38 7.16 7.18 -6.81
N MET A 39 6.89 6.07 -6.13
CA MET A 39 7.34 5.85 -4.75
C MET A 39 8.87 5.89 -4.64
N HIS A 40 9.58 5.48 -5.68
CA HIS A 40 11.03 5.49 -5.68
C HIS A 40 11.60 6.90 -5.43
N ASN A 41 10.90 7.94 -5.87
CA ASN A 41 11.31 9.33 -5.65
C ASN A 41 11.18 9.76 -4.18
N TYR A 42 10.50 8.97 -3.36
CA TYR A 42 10.24 9.27 -1.95
C TYR A 42 10.83 8.21 -1.02
N LYS A 43 11.80 7.44 -1.48
CA LYS A 43 12.36 6.31 -0.73
C LYS A 43 13.02 6.70 0.60
N ASP A 44 13.37 7.97 0.77
CA ASP A 44 13.90 8.52 2.01
C ASP A 44 12.81 8.82 3.04
N ARG A 45 11.54 8.88 2.61
CA ARG A 45 10.39 9.19 3.46
C ARG A 45 9.38 8.06 3.54
N LEU A 46 9.32 7.19 2.55
CA LEU A 46 8.35 6.12 2.44
C LEU A 46 9.09 4.82 2.12
N LYS A 47 9.12 3.93 3.08
CA LYS A 47 9.79 2.64 2.93
C LYS A 47 8.83 1.61 2.35
N HIS A 48 9.32 0.86 1.37
CA HIS A 48 8.61 -0.27 0.80
C HIS A 48 9.26 -1.57 1.28
N VAL A 49 8.46 -2.43 1.88
CA VAL A 49 8.88 -3.78 2.24
C VAL A 49 8.32 -4.72 1.18
N LEU A 50 9.20 -5.29 0.37
CA LEU A 50 8.84 -6.22 -0.68
C LEU A 50 8.48 -7.56 -0.08
N VAL A 51 7.29 -8.05 -0.40
CA VAL A 51 6.85 -9.40 -0.01
C VAL A 51 6.92 -10.32 -1.23
N ARG A 52 6.74 -11.61 -1.00
CA ARG A 52 6.74 -12.61 -2.07
C ARG A 52 5.36 -13.18 -2.36
N HIS A 53 4.37 -12.76 -1.61
CA HIS A 53 2.97 -13.14 -1.79
C HIS A 53 2.11 -12.03 -1.19
N GLU A 54 1.08 -11.64 -1.89
CA GLU A 54 0.23 -10.52 -1.48
C GLU A 54 -0.46 -10.76 -0.14
N GLN A 55 -0.86 -12.00 0.13
CA GLN A 55 -1.43 -12.34 1.44
C GLN A 55 -0.44 -12.07 2.57
N GLY A 56 0.84 -12.35 2.34
CA GLY A 56 1.90 -12.05 3.31
C GLY A 56 1.99 -10.56 3.61
N ALA A 57 1.77 -9.71 2.61
CA ALA A 57 1.74 -8.26 2.80
C ALA A 57 0.61 -7.85 3.76
N THR A 58 -0.58 -8.44 3.59
CA THR A 58 -1.72 -8.12 4.46
C THR A 58 -1.47 -8.55 5.91
N HIS A 59 -0.89 -9.73 6.11
CA HIS A 59 -0.57 -10.20 7.47
C HIS A 59 0.53 -9.36 8.10
N ALA A 60 1.54 -8.96 7.34
CA ALA A 60 2.59 -8.10 7.84
C ALA A 60 2.04 -6.71 8.22
N ALA A 61 1.19 -6.14 7.37
CA ALA A 61 0.56 -4.86 7.63
C ALA A 61 -0.31 -4.91 8.89
N GLN A 62 -1.04 -6.02 9.08
CA GLN A 62 -1.85 -6.22 10.27
C GLN A 62 -0.98 -6.29 11.54
N GLY A 63 0.11 -7.04 11.48
CA GLY A 63 1.06 -7.11 12.59
C GLY A 63 1.64 -5.74 12.93
N PHE A 64 2.03 -4.98 11.93
CA PHE A 64 2.51 -3.62 12.09
C PHE A 64 1.46 -2.74 12.79
N ALA A 65 0.21 -2.80 12.32
CA ALA A 65 -0.87 -1.99 12.88
C ALA A 65 -1.11 -2.32 14.36
N ARG A 66 -1.09 -3.59 14.70
CA ARG A 66 -1.32 -4.05 16.09
C ARG A 66 -0.22 -3.59 17.04
N VAL A 67 1.02 -3.61 16.56
CA VAL A 67 2.18 -3.25 17.41
C VAL A 67 2.35 -1.74 17.48
N SER A 68 2.19 -1.03 16.38
CA SER A 68 2.46 0.41 16.33
C SER A 68 1.27 1.28 16.69
N GLY A 69 0.06 0.77 16.58
CA GLY A 69 -1.16 1.58 16.72
C GLY A 69 -1.45 2.43 15.49
N GLU A 70 -0.68 2.28 14.42
CA GLU A 70 -0.87 3.01 13.16
C GLU A 70 -1.58 2.11 12.13
N THR A 71 -2.17 2.71 11.11
CA THR A 71 -2.82 1.95 10.04
C THR A 71 -1.78 1.28 9.16
N GLY A 72 -1.94 -0.03 8.92
CA GLY A 72 -1.11 -0.77 7.99
C GLY A 72 -1.52 -0.47 6.54
N VAL A 73 -0.56 -0.33 5.65
CA VAL A 73 -0.81 -0.01 4.23
C VAL A 73 -0.21 -1.07 3.34
N VAL A 74 -1.02 -1.57 2.40
CA VAL A 74 -0.65 -2.60 1.44
C VAL A 74 -0.88 -2.08 0.03
N LEU A 75 0.08 -2.31 -0.86
CA LEU A 75 0.01 -1.88 -2.26
C LEU A 75 0.34 -3.06 -3.17
N VAL A 76 -0.65 -3.50 -3.95
CA VAL A 76 -0.49 -4.66 -4.85
C VAL A 76 -1.14 -4.37 -6.20
N THR A 77 -0.85 -5.20 -7.19
CA THR A 77 -1.38 -5.02 -8.52
C THR A 77 -2.79 -5.62 -8.67
N SER A 78 -3.29 -5.64 -9.88
CA SER A 78 -4.63 -6.14 -10.23
C SER A 78 -4.66 -7.68 -10.33
N GLY A 79 -5.85 -8.22 -10.57
CA GLY A 79 -6.07 -9.63 -10.86
C GLY A 79 -5.79 -10.54 -9.68
N PRO A 80 -4.96 -11.58 -9.85
CA PRO A 80 -4.67 -12.53 -8.77
C PRO A 80 -4.07 -11.87 -7.53
N ALA A 81 -3.33 -10.79 -7.69
CA ALA A 81 -2.79 -10.03 -6.56
C ALA A 81 -3.92 -9.47 -5.71
N ALA A 82 -4.93 -8.87 -6.35
CA ALA A 82 -6.07 -8.33 -5.64
C ALA A 82 -6.88 -9.43 -4.93
N THR A 83 -7.04 -10.60 -5.55
CA THR A 83 -7.74 -11.71 -4.90
C THR A 83 -6.92 -12.33 -3.77
N ASN A 84 -5.61 -12.28 -3.86
CA ASN A 84 -4.73 -12.83 -2.82
C ASN A 84 -4.75 -12.04 -1.51
N ILE A 85 -5.30 -10.82 -1.51
CA ILE A 85 -5.38 -10.03 -0.27
C ILE A 85 -6.66 -10.30 0.53
N ILE A 86 -7.61 -11.04 -0.02
CA ILE A 86 -8.94 -11.20 0.57
C ILE A 86 -8.86 -11.84 1.96
N THR A 87 -8.10 -12.90 2.11
CA THR A 87 -7.96 -13.58 3.42
C THR A 87 -7.44 -12.61 4.49
N GLY A 88 -6.40 -11.86 4.16
CA GLY A 88 -5.81 -10.92 5.12
C GLY A 88 -6.74 -9.76 5.46
N VAL A 89 -7.50 -9.27 4.48
CA VAL A 89 -8.49 -8.21 4.71
C VAL A 89 -9.63 -8.72 5.60
N ALA A 90 -10.09 -9.95 5.35
CA ALA A 90 -11.12 -10.57 6.18
C ALA A 90 -10.63 -10.74 7.62
N ASP A 91 -9.39 -11.18 7.79
CA ASP A 91 -8.77 -11.36 9.11
C ASP A 91 -8.66 -10.03 9.85
N ALA A 92 -8.22 -8.98 9.17
CA ALA A 92 -8.13 -7.65 9.76
C ALA A 92 -9.51 -7.13 10.17
N MET A 93 -10.52 -7.38 9.33
CA MET A 93 -11.89 -6.95 9.61
C MET A 93 -12.46 -7.62 10.85
N VAL A 94 -12.26 -8.92 10.98
CA VAL A 94 -12.74 -9.70 12.15
C VAL A 94 -12.13 -9.18 13.44
N ASP A 95 -10.86 -8.80 13.40
CA ASP A 95 -10.13 -8.34 14.58
C ASP A 95 -10.14 -6.82 14.76
N SER A 96 -10.85 -6.11 13.89
CA SER A 96 -10.91 -4.63 13.90
C SER A 96 -9.53 -3.99 13.82
N THR A 97 -8.63 -4.60 13.05
CA THR A 97 -7.28 -4.06 12.84
C THR A 97 -7.31 -3.04 11.69
N PRO A 98 -6.81 -1.81 11.90
CA PRO A 98 -6.84 -0.80 10.85
C PRO A 98 -5.85 -1.10 9.72
N MET A 99 -6.37 -1.21 8.52
CA MET A 99 -5.56 -1.53 7.33
C MET A 99 -6.18 -0.92 6.09
N VAL A 100 -5.34 -0.35 5.25
CA VAL A 100 -5.74 0.15 3.93
C VAL A 100 -5.02 -0.67 2.87
N VAL A 101 -5.77 -1.23 1.94
CA VAL A 101 -5.21 -2.00 0.82
C VAL A 101 -5.54 -1.28 -0.48
N ILE A 102 -4.50 -1.04 -1.27
CA ILE A 102 -4.61 -0.37 -2.56
C ILE A 102 -4.22 -1.37 -3.63
N THR A 103 -5.12 -1.59 -4.59
CA THR A 103 -4.87 -2.53 -5.69
C THR A 103 -4.89 -1.79 -7.02
N GLY A 104 -4.15 -2.34 -7.99
CA GLY A 104 -4.26 -1.86 -9.36
C GLY A 104 -5.53 -2.36 -10.02
N GLN A 105 -5.88 -1.73 -11.14
CA GLN A 105 -7.02 -2.13 -11.96
C GLN A 105 -6.66 -1.93 -13.43
N ILE A 106 -7.10 -2.84 -14.23
CA ILE A 106 -6.93 -2.74 -15.69
C ILE A 106 -8.10 -2.00 -16.29
#